data_a54defc4af7205d5a5ca8b2682b9bf3c
#
_entry.id   a54defc4af7205d5a5ca8b2682b9bf3c
#
_cell.length_a   1.000
_cell.length_b   1.000
_cell.length_c   1.000
_cell.angle_alpha   90.00
_cell.angle_beta   90.00
_cell.angle_gamma   90.00
#
_symmetry.space_group_name_H-M   'P 1'
#
loop_
_entity.id
_entity.type
_entity.pdbx_description
1 polymer ?
#
loop_
_entity_poly.entity_id
_entity_poly.type
_entity_poly.pdbx_seq_one_letter_code
_entity_poly.pdbx_strand_id
1 'polypeptide(L)'
;MSSSTVQILLIGDTSRPEFHDACAALDELGDVDRCADVEAALAALADGKTAVHAIVLAQAWPDQFSELSIDRLRNLAPLARLIAIQGSWCEGEPRSGHPLPGVIRIYWHQAAVRIRREYSGWSQDHASVWRLPATATEEERLMASIELPLPKGSGLVAIWTRRPEMEELLSDACRTGGYATAWLHPRQPARVQGAVAAIYDGASLDAAGLAELTRLAADVSPAPVVALLDAPRSKDARHARTLGAAVLAKPFRVDELLWMLPR
;
A
#
# COMPACT_ATOMS: atom_id res chain seq x y z
N MET A 1 2.16 22.44 -19.44
CA MET A 1 3.23 21.45 -19.13
C MET A 1 2.62 20.09 -19.38
N SER A 2 3.10 19.34 -20.37
CA SER A 2 2.59 17.99 -20.65
C SER A 2 2.84 17.10 -19.43
N SER A 3 1.78 16.61 -18.84
CA SER A 3 1.86 15.55 -17.82
C SER A 3 2.44 14.32 -18.52
N SER A 4 3.73 14.09 -18.38
CA SER A 4 4.35 12.87 -18.90
C SER A 4 3.79 11.69 -18.07
N THR A 5 3.06 10.81 -18.73
CA THR A 5 2.56 9.58 -18.13
C THR A 5 3.73 8.77 -17.59
N VAL A 6 3.64 8.28 -16.36
CA VAL A 6 4.71 7.47 -15.76
C VAL A 6 4.75 6.10 -16.45
N GLN A 7 5.92 5.71 -16.91
CA GLN A 7 6.15 4.40 -17.53
C GLN A 7 6.65 3.41 -16.49
N ILE A 8 5.92 2.34 -16.29
CA ILE A 8 6.17 1.32 -15.27
C ILE A 8 6.35 -0.03 -15.94
N LEU A 9 7.41 -0.74 -15.58
CA LEU A 9 7.62 -2.12 -15.99
C LEU A 9 7.33 -3.04 -14.83
N LEU A 10 6.29 -3.87 -14.94
CA LEU A 10 5.86 -4.80 -13.88
C LEU A 10 6.25 -6.22 -14.26
N ILE A 11 7.05 -6.87 -13.41
CA ILE A 11 7.69 -8.18 -13.69
C ILE A 11 7.18 -9.23 -12.71
N GLY A 12 6.74 -10.36 -13.21
CA GLY A 12 6.35 -11.54 -12.44
C GLY A 12 4.87 -11.89 -12.55
N ASP A 13 4.46 -12.93 -11.83
CA ASP A 13 3.08 -13.40 -11.81
C ASP A 13 2.19 -12.51 -10.94
N THR A 14 1.44 -11.63 -11.59
CA THR A 14 0.51 -10.70 -10.94
C THR A 14 -0.92 -11.25 -10.80
N SER A 15 -1.18 -12.49 -11.23
CA SER A 15 -2.49 -13.13 -11.11
C SER A 15 -2.85 -13.50 -9.66
N ARG A 16 -1.86 -13.53 -8.76
CA ARG A 16 -2.05 -13.84 -7.35
C ARG A 16 -2.86 -12.76 -6.64
N PRO A 17 -3.86 -13.16 -5.83
CA PRO A 17 -4.78 -12.20 -5.18
C PRO A 17 -4.10 -11.12 -4.33
N GLU A 18 -2.92 -11.42 -3.78
CA GLU A 18 -2.15 -10.50 -2.93
C GLU A 18 -1.60 -9.29 -3.71
N PHE A 19 -1.42 -9.40 -5.03
CA PHE A 19 -0.90 -8.31 -5.85
C PHE A 19 -1.99 -7.44 -6.50
N HIS A 20 -3.27 -7.85 -6.44
CA HIS A 20 -4.34 -7.16 -7.16
C HIS A 20 -4.48 -5.67 -6.79
N ASP A 21 -4.42 -5.33 -5.48
CA ASP A 21 -4.57 -3.93 -5.04
C ASP A 21 -3.38 -3.07 -5.47
N ALA A 22 -2.18 -3.65 -5.45
CA ALA A 22 -0.98 -2.99 -5.92
C ALA A 22 -1.02 -2.78 -7.44
N CYS A 23 -1.45 -3.79 -8.21
CA CYS A 23 -1.62 -3.68 -9.66
C CYS A 23 -2.63 -2.59 -10.02
N ALA A 24 -3.79 -2.56 -9.35
CA ALA A 24 -4.78 -1.52 -9.54
C ALA A 24 -4.21 -0.12 -9.26
N ALA A 25 -3.44 0.03 -8.17
CA ALA A 25 -2.79 1.29 -7.86
C ALA A 25 -1.75 1.71 -8.92
N LEU A 26 -1.00 0.77 -9.49
CA LEU A 26 -0.05 1.05 -10.58
C LEU A 26 -0.78 1.48 -11.86
N ASP A 27 -1.87 0.80 -12.22
CA ASP A 27 -2.68 1.12 -13.40
C ASP A 27 -3.35 2.50 -13.32
N GLU A 28 -3.68 2.96 -12.09
CA GLU A 28 -4.20 4.33 -11.87
C GLU A 28 -3.13 5.41 -12.11
N LEU A 29 -1.86 5.07 -12.04
CA LEU A 29 -0.75 6.04 -12.02
C LEU A 29 -0.10 6.27 -13.37
N GLY A 30 -0.10 5.27 -14.25
CA GLY A 30 0.62 5.39 -15.51
C GLY A 30 0.42 4.21 -16.45
N ASP A 31 1.26 4.17 -17.47
CA ASP A 31 1.31 3.04 -18.40
C ASP A 31 2.13 1.90 -17.78
N VAL A 32 1.51 0.74 -17.67
CA VAL A 32 2.12 -0.44 -17.05
C VAL A 32 2.36 -1.54 -18.08
N ASP A 33 3.62 -1.70 -18.49
CA ASP A 33 4.06 -2.82 -19.30
C ASP A 33 4.30 -4.04 -18.39
N ARG A 34 3.61 -5.16 -18.69
CA ARG A 34 3.70 -6.38 -17.90
C ARG A 34 4.58 -7.42 -18.58
N CYS A 35 5.57 -7.90 -17.84
CA CYS A 35 6.47 -8.98 -18.26
C CYS A 35 6.31 -10.19 -17.35
N ALA A 36 6.23 -11.38 -17.94
CA ALA A 36 6.08 -12.61 -17.16
C ALA A 36 7.31 -12.91 -16.29
N ASP A 37 8.49 -12.53 -16.77
CA ASP A 37 9.78 -12.80 -16.14
C ASP A 37 10.82 -11.71 -16.46
N VAL A 38 12.01 -11.86 -15.88
CA VAL A 38 13.12 -10.92 -16.06
C VAL A 38 13.65 -10.91 -17.49
N GLU A 39 13.68 -12.05 -18.17
CA GLU A 39 14.21 -12.12 -19.54
C GLU A 39 13.30 -11.36 -20.53
N ALA A 40 11.98 -11.49 -20.39
CA ALA A 40 11.03 -10.68 -21.15
C ALA A 40 11.20 -9.18 -20.88
N ALA A 41 11.43 -8.81 -19.62
CA ALA A 41 11.66 -7.42 -19.22
C ALA A 41 12.97 -6.86 -19.81
N LEU A 42 14.04 -7.64 -19.77
CA LEU A 42 15.33 -7.25 -20.36
C LEU A 42 15.23 -7.05 -21.89
N ALA A 43 14.47 -7.92 -22.57
CA ALA A 43 14.21 -7.75 -24.00
C ALA A 43 13.42 -6.46 -24.29
N ALA A 44 12.39 -6.16 -23.49
CA ALA A 44 11.62 -4.93 -23.62
C ALA A 44 12.46 -3.67 -23.38
N LEU A 45 13.34 -3.69 -22.38
CA LEU A 45 14.26 -2.58 -22.09
C LEU A 45 15.34 -2.39 -23.18
N ALA A 46 15.83 -3.49 -23.76
CA ALA A 46 16.84 -3.44 -24.83
C ALA A 46 16.29 -2.83 -26.12
N ASP A 47 14.99 -2.95 -26.39
CA ASP A 47 14.32 -2.29 -27.53
C ASP A 47 14.34 -0.76 -27.46
N GLY A 48 14.64 -0.18 -26.29
CA GLY A 48 14.95 1.24 -26.09
C GLY A 48 13.81 2.23 -26.43
N LYS A 49 12.58 1.75 -26.62
CA LYS A 49 11.46 2.56 -27.11
C LYS A 49 10.92 3.53 -26.08
N THR A 50 11.09 3.24 -24.79
CA THR A 50 10.49 4.03 -23.73
C THR A 50 11.40 4.12 -22.51
N ALA A 51 11.59 5.34 -21.99
CA ALA A 51 12.30 5.53 -20.72
C ALA A 51 11.40 5.06 -19.56
N VAL A 52 11.79 3.98 -18.90
CA VAL A 52 11.06 3.41 -17.76
C VAL A 52 11.42 4.20 -16.50
N HIS A 53 10.40 4.63 -15.76
CA HIS A 53 10.55 5.39 -14.51
C HIS A 53 10.65 4.48 -13.28
N ALA A 54 9.91 3.36 -13.29
CA ALA A 54 9.93 2.37 -12.23
C ALA A 54 9.89 0.94 -12.79
N ILE A 55 10.67 0.05 -12.18
CA ILE A 55 10.62 -1.39 -12.41
C ILE A 55 10.08 -2.01 -11.13
N VAL A 56 8.92 -2.65 -11.21
CA VAL A 56 8.21 -3.25 -10.10
C VAL A 56 8.28 -4.76 -10.21
N LEU A 57 8.77 -5.42 -9.16
CA LEU A 57 8.91 -6.87 -9.08
C LEU A 57 7.76 -7.43 -8.23
N ALA A 58 6.91 -8.27 -8.78
CA ALA A 58 5.91 -9.04 -8.03
C ALA A 58 6.59 -10.28 -7.42
N GLN A 59 7.18 -10.11 -6.24
CA GLN A 59 7.95 -11.15 -5.54
C GLN A 59 7.02 -11.99 -4.66
N ALA A 60 6.62 -13.17 -5.13
CA ALA A 60 5.69 -14.04 -4.41
C ALA A 60 6.38 -14.89 -3.33
N TRP A 61 7.67 -15.20 -3.50
CA TRP A 61 8.48 -16.01 -2.55
C TRP A 61 9.91 -15.51 -2.47
N PRO A 62 10.62 -15.85 -1.39
CA PRO A 62 12.05 -15.54 -1.23
C PRO A 62 12.88 -16.06 -2.39
N ASP A 63 13.96 -15.35 -2.72
CA ASP A 63 14.93 -15.72 -3.77
C ASP A 63 14.33 -15.93 -5.19
N GLN A 64 13.12 -15.41 -5.44
CA GLN A 64 12.47 -15.45 -6.77
C GLN A 64 13.28 -14.69 -7.83
N PHE A 65 13.93 -13.61 -7.43
CA PHE A 65 14.78 -12.78 -8.28
C PHE A 65 16.22 -12.84 -7.77
N SER A 66 17.18 -13.10 -8.66
CA SER A 66 18.61 -13.12 -8.31
C SER A 66 19.22 -11.73 -8.35
N GLU A 67 20.29 -11.50 -7.58
CA GLU A 67 21.08 -10.25 -7.64
C GLU A 67 21.57 -9.95 -9.06
N LEU A 68 22.03 -10.99 -9.78
CA LEU A 68 22.47 -10.86 -11.17
C LEU A 68 21.35 -10.34 -12.08
N SER A 69 20.10 -10.80 -11.87
CA SER A 69 18.95 -10.31 -12.63
C SER A 69 18.66 -8.84 -12.33
N ILE A 70 18.77 -8.45 -11.07
CA ILE A 70 18.59 -7.05 -10.64
C ILE A 70 19.67 -6.15 -11.23
N ASP A 71 20.93 -6.58 -11.24
CA ASP A 71 22.01 -5.82 -11.82
C ASP A 71 21.87 -5.64 -13.34
N ARG A 72 21.39 -6.67 -14.04
CA ARG A 72 21.08 -6.56 -15.48
C ARG A 72 19.98 -5.53 -15.76
N LEU A 73 18.90 -5.55 -14.97
CA LEU A 73 17.80 -4.56 -15.07
C LEU A 73 18.32 -3.15 -14.80
N ARG A 74 19.13 -2.98 -13.76
CA ARG A 74 19.71 -1.69 -13.37
C ARG A 74 20.65 -1.14 -14.45
N ASN A 75 21.42 -1.99 -15.09
CA ASN A 75 22.34 -1.58 -16.17
C ASN A 75 21.58 -1.07 -17.40
N LEU A 76 20.41 -1.67 -17.74
CA LEU A 76 19.61 -1.22 -18.87
C LEU A 76 18.71 -0.01 -18.53
N ALA A 77 18.33 0.15 -17.29
CA ALA A 77 17.48 1.26 -16.85
C ALA A 77 18.03 1.91 -15.55
N PRO A 78 19.19 2.58 -15.61
CA PRO A 78 19.90 3.05 -14.41
C PRO A 78 19.16 4.15 -13.65
N LEU A 79 18.23 4.85 -14.29
CA LEU A 79 17.40 5.89 -13.67
C LEU A 79 16.08 5.36 -13.13
N ALA A 80 15.68 4.14 -13.50
CA ALA A 80 14.46 3.54 -13.01
C ALA A 80 14.56 3.16 -11.54
N ARG A 81 13.46 3.35 -10.79
CA ARG A 81 13.37 2.87 -9.40
C ARG A 81 13.04 1.39 -9.40
N LEU A 82 13.84 0.60 -8.69
CA LEU A 82 13.60 -0.81 -8.48
C LEU A 82 12.78 -0.99 -7.20
N ILE A 83 11.60 -1.58 -7.31
CA ILE A 83 10.65 -1.76 -6.22
C ILE A 83 10.22 -3.22 -6.21
N ALA A 84 10.31 -3.91 -5.08
CA ALA A 84 9.77 -5.25 -4.90
C ALA A 84 8.50 -5.20 -4.04
N ILE A 85 7.39 -5.64 -4.61
CA ILE A 85 6.17 -5.91 -3.86
C ILE A 85 6.27 -7.33 -3.35
N GLN A 86 6.49 -7.46 -2.05
CA GLN A 86 6.71 -8.72 -1.37
C GLN A 86 5.38 -9.37 -1.00
N GLY A 87 5.13 -10.56 -1.53
CA GLY A 87 3.98 -11.38 -1.23
C GLY A 87 4.03 -11.98 0.19
N SER A 88 2.97 -12.67 0.58
CA SER A 88 2.80 -13.20 1.93
C SER A 88 3.88 -14.20 2.36
N TRP A 89 4.56 -14.88 1.43
CA TRP A 89 5.67 -15.79 1.73
C TRP A 89 6.99 -15.07 2.02
N CYS A 90 7.09 -13.77 1.68
CA CYS A 90 8.30 -12.96 1.87
C CYS A 90 8.33 -12.20 3.20
N GLU A 91 7.30 -12.30 4.04
CA GLU A 91 7.21 -11.51 5.29
C GLU A 91 8.34 -11.81 6.28
N GLY A 92 8.96 -12.99 6.21
CA GLY A 92 10.12 -13.39 7.01
C GLY A 92 11.49 -13.04 6.42
N GLU A 93 11.54 -12.64 5.16
CA GLU A 93 12.79 -12.44 4.40
C GLU A 93 13.82 -11.51 5.08
N PRO A 94 13.44 -10.40 5.74
CA PRO A 94 14.41 -9.54 6.43
C PRO A 94 15.19 -10.24 7.56
N ARG A 95 14.68 -11.35 8.09
CA ARG A 95 15.31 -12.09 9.18
C ARG A 95 16.16 -13.27 8.72
N SER A 96 15.77 -13.90 7.63
CA SER A 96 16.37 -15.19 7.20
C SER A 96 16.70 -15.24 5.71
N GLY A 97 16.37 -14.21 4.93
CA GLY A 97 16.60 -14.16 3.49
C GLY A 97 17.78 -13.27 3.08
N HIS A 98 17.97 -13.16 1.77
CA HIS A 98 18.98 -12.30 1.17
C HIS A 98 18.27 -11.13 0.46
N PRO A 99 18.01 -10.00 1.15
CA PRO A 99 17.33 -8.87 0.55
C PRO A 99 18.14 -8.29 -0.60
N LEU A 100 17.49 -8.06 -1.73
CA LEU A 100 18.12 -7.54 -2.95
C LEU A 100 18.69 -6.12 -2.71
N PRO A 101 19.99 -5.88 -2.93
CA PRO A 101 20.61 -4.57 -2.70
C PRO A 101 19.98 -3.48 -3.57
N GLY A 102 19.72 -2.30 -2.99
CA GLY A 102 19.20 -1.14 -3.71
C GLY A 102 17.78 -1.29 -4.28
N VAL A 103 17.02 -2.30 -3.84
CA VAL A 103 15.62 -2.50 -4.19
C VAL A 103 14.74 -2.02 -3.03
N ILE A 104 13.76 -1.16 -3.33
CA ILE A 104 12.78 -0.68 -2.36
C ILE A 104 11.79 -1.81 -2.11
N ARG A 105 11.66 -2.25 -0.85
CA ARG A 105 10.77 -3.36 -0.49
C ARG A 105 9.47 -2.84 0.11
N ILE A 106 8.37 -3.36 -0.37
CA ILE A 106 7.02 -3.01 0.10
C ILE A 106 6.23 -4.29 0.27
N TYR A 107 5.67 -4.54 1.45
CA TYR A 107 4.78 -5.68 1.63
C TYR A 107 3.47 -5.49 0.86
N TRP A 108 2.95 -6.57 0.31
CA TRP A 108 1.75 -6.61 -0.53
C TRP A 108 0.56 -5.83 0.09
N HIS A 109 0.33 -5.97 1.41
CA HIS A 109 -0.78 -5.31 2.12
C HIS A 109 -0.60 -3.80 2.34
N GLN A 110 0.59 -3.26 2.10
CA GLN A 110 0.91 -1.83 2.17
C GLN A 110 1.15 -1.23 0.78
N ALA A 111 1.28 -2.09 -0.25
CA ALA A 111 1.77 -1.66 -1.55
C ALA A 111 0.87 -0.60 -2.18
N ALA A 112 -0.44 -0.81 -2.23
CA ALA A 112 -1.36 0.11 -2.87
C ALA A 112 -1.32 1.52 -2.27
N VAL A 113 -1.33 1.64 -0.94
CA VAL A 113 -1.29 2.95 -0.26
C VAL A 113 0.07 3.63 -0.43
N ARG A 114 1.17 2.87 -0.33
CA ARG A 114 2.53 3.42 -0.52
C ARG A 114 2.77 3.87 -1.95
N ILE A 115 2.34 3.09 -2.93
CA ILE A 115 2.42 3.45 -4.35
C ILE A 115 1.72 4.79 -4.61
N ARG A 116 0.44 4.94 -4.19
CA ARG A 116 -0.31 6.18 -4.38
C ARG A 116 0.34 7.37 -3.67
N ARG A 117 0.85 7.17 -2.45
CA ARG A 117 1.55 8.21 -1.68
C ARG A 117 2.81 8.69 -2.40
N GLU A 118 3.69 7.78 -2.75
CA GLU A 118 4.97 8.12 -3.37
C GLU A 118 4.79 8.78 -4.75
N TYR A 119 3.80 8.31 -5.51
CA TYR A 119 3.48 8.91 -6.80
C TYR A 119 2.98 10.34 -6.67
N SER A 120 2.11 10.64 -5.71
CA SER A 120 1.64 12.02 -5.53
C SER A 120 2.79 12.97 -5.21
N GLY A 121 3.76 12.54 -4.42
CA GLY A 121 5.02 13.27 -4.20
C GLY A 121 5.86 13.42 -5.46
N TRP A 122 5.89 12.39 -6.30
CA TRP A 122 6.69 12.39 -7.53
C TRP A 122 6.11 13.32 -8.59
N SER A 123 4.78 13.31 -8.78
CA SER A 123 4.09 14.12 -9.79
C SER A 123 4.03 15.61 -9.44
N GLN A 124 4.08 15.98 -8.15
CA GLN A 124 3.92 17.36 -7.66
C GLN A 124 5.23 18.03 -7.26
N ASP A 125 6.37 17.44 -7.59
CA ASP A 125 7.72 17.88 -7.19
C ASP A 125 7.92 17.97 -5.65
N HIS A 126 7.10 17.24 -4.89
CA HIS A 126 7.21 17.13 -3.45
C HIS A 126 8.23 16.04 -3.05
N ALA A 127 8.68 16.06 -1.81
CA ALA A 127 9.57 15.04 -1.29
C ALA A 127 8.93 13.65 -1.42
N SER A 128 9.64 12.71 -2.02
CA SER A 128 9.24 11.30 -2.15
C SER A 128 10.43 10.43 -1.75
N VAL A 129 10.16 9.40 -0.96
CA VAL A 129 11.19 8.43 -0.56
C VAL A 129 11.78 7.71 -1.78
N TRP A 130 11.00 7.57 -2.86
CA TRP A 130 11.47 6.96 -4.10
C TRP A 130 12.46 7.83 -4.89
N ARG A 131 12.58 9.12 -4.55
CA ARG A 131 13.59 10.02 -5.14
C ARG A 131 14.99 9.86 -4.52
N LEU A 132 15.08 9.22 -3.35
CA LEU A 132 16.37 8.96 -2.73
C LEU A 132 17.25 8.07 -3.62
N PRO A 133 18.57 8.21 -3.57
CA PRO A 133 19.49 7.34 -4.29
C PRO A 133 19.24 5.85 -4.00
N ALA A 134 19.58 4.99 -4.96
CA ALA A 134 19.48 3.54 -4.75
C ALA A 134 20.35 3.03 -3.58
N THR A 135 21.40 3.79 -3.25
CA THR A 135 22.30 3.54 -2.11
C THR A 135 21.76 4.00 -0.77
N ALA A 136 20.62 4.70 -0.72
CA ALA A 136 20.02 5.14 0.53
C ALA A 136 19.66 3.94 1.41
N THR A 137 19.98 4.03 2.71
CA THR A 137 19.67 3.02 3.69
C THR A 137 18.17 2.98 4.04
N GLU A 138 17.72 1.93 4.72
CA GLU A 138 16.34 1.85 5.23
C GLU A 138 16.06 2.97 6.25
N GLU A 139 17.06 3.33 7.09
CA GLU A 139 16.93 4.42 8.06
C GLU A 139 16.77 5.78 7.36
N GLU A 140 17.56 6.05 6.31
CA GLU A 140 17.44 7.30 5.54
C GLU A 140 16.07 7.40 4.86
N ARG A 141 15.57 6.27 4.32
CA ARG A 141 14.21 6.19 3.74
C ARG A 141 13.13 6.41 4.79
N LEU A 142 13.31 5.83 5.98
CA LEU A 142 12.37 6.02 7.10
C LEU A 142 12.35 7.49 7.53
N MET A 143 13.51 8.10 7.74
CA MET A 143 13.62 9.51 8.14
C MET A 143 12.98 10.44 7.10
N ALA A 144 13.30 10.27 5.82
CA ALA A 144 12.69 11.04 4.75
C ALA A 144 11.16 10.88 4.71
N SER A 145 10.65 9.68 5.04
CA SER A 145 9.21 9.43 5.05
C SER A 145 8.47 10.12 6.21
N ILE A 146 9.15 10.43 7.33
CA ILE A 146 8.58 11.15 8.47
C ILE A 146 8.41 12.63 8.14
N GLU A 147 9.27 13.18 7.29
CA GLU A 147 9.23 14.59 6.88
C GLU A 147 8.12 14.90 5.85
N LEU A 148 7.50 13.86 5.28
CA LEU A 148 6.41 14.06 4.32
C LEU A 148 5.19 14.69 5.01
N PRO A 149 4.54 15.68 4.36
CA PRO A 149 3.33 16.29 4.91
C PRO A 149 2.22 15.23 5.02
N LEU A 150 1.54 15.24 6.16
CA LEU A 150 0.38 14.38 6.36
C LEU A 150 -0.78 14.82 5.46
N PRO A 151 -1.47 13.87 4.83
CA PRO A 151 -2.65 14.18 4.03
C PRO A 151 -3.72 14.80 4.92
N LYS A 152 -4.45 15.77 4.36
CA LYS A 152 -5.54 16.46 5.04
C LYS A 152 -6.86 16.15 4.35
N GLY A 153 -7.88 16.01 5.15
CA GLY A 153 -9.25 15.84 4.71
C GLY A 153 -10.23 16.48 5.68
N SER A 154 -11.51 16.18 5.53
CA SER A 154 -12.55 16.70 6.41
C SER A 154 -13.73 15.73 6.47
N GLY A 155 -14.59 15.92 7.45
CA GLY A 155 -15.78 15.10 7.66
C GLY A 155 -15.65 14.19 8.87
N LEU A 156 -16.63 13.30 9.04
CA LEU A 156 -16.73 12.40 10.18
C LEU A 156 -16.22 11.01 9.82
N VAL A 157 -15.27 10.49 10.59
CA VAL A 157 -14.77 9.12 10.49
C VAL A 157 -15.34 8.28 11.64
N ALA A 158 -16.05 7.20 11.31
CA ALA A 158 -16.57 6.25 12.30
C ALA A 158 -15.46 5.26 12.67
N ILE A 159 -15.16 5.10 13.96
CA ILE A 159 -14.12 4.18 14.45
C ILE A 159 -14.80 3.04 15.20
N TRP A 160 -14.74 1.84 14.64
CA TRP A 160 -15.20 0.63 15.30
C TRP A 160 -14.02 -0.09 15.96
N THR A 161 -14.01 -0.12 17.27
CA THR A 161 -12.98 -0.84 18.06
C THR A 161 -13.55 -1.25 19.42
N ARG A 162 -13.02 -2.35 19.98
CA ARG A 162 -13.30 -2.82 21.34
C ARG A 162 -12.34 -2.23 22.36
N ARG A 163 -11.24 -1.60 21.90
CA ARG A 163 -10.12 -1.16 22.72
C ARG A 163 -10.10 0.36 22.82
N PRO A 164 -10.29 0.91 24.03
CA PRO A 164 -10.24 2.37 24.24
C PRO A 164 -8.92 2.99 23.77
N GLU A 165 -7.80 2.29 23.98
CA GLU A 165 -6.47 2.78 23.60
C GLU A 165 -6.33 2.91 22.07
N MET A 166 -6.94 1.99 21.32
CA MET A 166 -6.98 2.07 19.85
C MET A 166 -7.92 3.18 19.38
N GLU A 167 -9.05 3.37 20.06
CA GLU A 167 -9.94 4.50 19.78
C GLU A 167 -9.19 5.83 19.92
N GLU A 168 -8.51 6.04 21.04
CA GLU A 168 -7.74 7.25 21.32
C GLU A 168 -6.67 7.50 20.25
N LEU A 169 -5.85 6.46 19.93
CA LEU A 169 -4.83 6.52 18.90
C LEU A 169 -5.42 6.89 17.51
N LEU A 170 -6.50 6.22 17.12
CA LEU A 170 -7.11 6.43 15.82
C LEU A 170 -7.81 7.80 15.74
N SER A 171 -8.44 8.23 16.83
CA SER A 171 -9.04 9.55 16.92
C SER A 171 -8.00 10.67 16.83
N ASP A 172 -6.85 10.53 17.49
CA ASP A 172 -5.74 11.48 17.38
C ASP A 172 -5.15 11.53 15.98
N ALA A 173 -4.97 10.36 15.35
CA ALA A 173 -4.52 10.28 13.97
C ALA A 173 -5.50 10.98 13.01
N CYS A 174 -6.79 10.70 13.12
CA CYS A 174 -7.83 11.32 12.30
C CYS A 174 -7.92 12.83 12.52
N ARG A 175 -7.88 13.30 13.78
CA ARG A 175 -7.87 14.74 14.11
C ARG A 175 -6.66 15.44 13.51
N THR A 176 -5.48 14.81 13.57
CA THR A 176 -4.28 15.32 12.90
C THR A 176 -4.48 15.45 11.40
N GLY A 177 -5.26 14.54 10.77
CA GLY A 177 -5.68 14.60 9.36
C GLY A 177 -6.78 15.61 9.07
N GLY A 178 -7.43 16.22 10.09
CA GLY A 178 -8.51 17.19 9.92
C GLY A 178 -9.92 16.60 10.00
N TYR A 179 -10.07 15.33 10.40
CA TYR A 179 -11.36 14.65 10.53
C TYR A 179 -11.90 14.75 11.95
N ALA A 180 -13.22 14.84 12.06
CA ALA A 180 -13.93 14.51 13.31
C ALA A 180 -14.07 13.00 13.44
N THR A 181 -14.24 12.49 14.67
CA THR A 181 -14.36 11.04 14.91
C THR A 181 -15.59 10.72 15.74
N ALA A 182 -16.14 9.52 15.52
CA ALA A 182 -17.19 8.92 16.34
C ALA A 182 -16.82 7.48 16.67
N TRP A 183 -16.74 7.16 17.97
CA TRP A 183 -16.49 5.81 18.44
C TRP A 183 -17.73 4.93 18.37
N LEU A 184 -17.61 3.83 17.67
CA LEU A 184 -18.61 2.77 17.59
C LEU A 184 -18.15 1.58 18.45
N HIS A 185 -18.58 1.57 19.71
CA HIS A 185 -18.27 0.46 20.59
C HIS A 185 -19.23 -0.71 20.36
N PRO A 186 -18.77 -1.97 20.20
CA PRO A 186 -19.62 -3.13 19.89
C PRO A 186 -20.76 -3.39 20.89
N ARG A 187 -20.59 -2.98 22.16
CA ARG A 187 -21.61 -3.12 23.21
C ARG A 187 -22.61 -1.96 23.26
N GLN A 188 -22.37 -0.89 22.52
CA GLN A 188 -23.24 0.28 22.45
C GLN A 188 -23.48 0.62 20.99
N PRO A 189 -24.41 -0.12 20.34
CA PRO A 189 -24.68 0.10 18.92
C PRO A 189 -25.21 1.52 18.72
N ALA A 190 -24.41 2.34 18.08
CA ALA A 190 -24.78 3.67 17.63
C ALA A 190 -24.82 3.68 16.11
N ARG A 191 -25.79 4.35 15.52
CA ARG A 191 -25.82 4.61 14.08
C ARG A 191 -25.13 5.95 13.82
N VAL A 192 -24.15 5.93 12.93
CA VAL A 192 -23.47 7.14 12.47
C VAL A 192 -23.97 7.47 11.07
N GLN A 193 -24.59 8.64 10.93
CA GLN A 193 -25.00 9.16 9.62
C GLN A 193 -24.00 10.20 9.14
N GLY A 194 -23.76 10.23 7.82
CA GLY A 194 -22.87 11.22 7.20
C GLY A 194 -21.38 10.97 7.44
N ALA A 195 -20.99 9.76 7.86
CA ALA A 195 -19.59 9.40 7.88
C ALA A 195 -19.01 9.42 6.47
N VAL A 196 -17.83 10.02 6.31
CA VAL A 196 -17.08 10.03 5.04
C VAL A 196 -16.24 8.77 4.87
N ALA A 197 -15.89 8.11 5.98
CA ALA A 197 -15.20 6.83 6.03
C ALA A 197 -15.46 6.12 7.36
N ALA A 198 -15.13 4.83 7.43
CA ALA A 198 -15.05 4.12 8.70
C ALA A 198 -13.74 3.36 8.84
N ILE A 199 -13.31 3.15 10.08
CA ILE A 199 -12.15 2.34 10.45
C ILE A 199 -12.65 1.17 11.30
N TYR A 200 -12.34 -0.05 10.89
CA TYR A 200 -12.59 -1.28 11.63
C TYR A 200 -11.28 -1.77 12.26
N ASP A 201 -11.20 -1.87 13.57
CA ASP A 201 -10.07 -2.45 14.28
C ASP A 201 -10.38 -3.89 14.70
N GLY A 202 -9.78 -4.84 13.99
CA GLY A 202 -9.89 -6.27 14.24
C GLY A 202 -8.54 -6.98 14.27
N ALA A 203 -8.50 -8.20 14.81
CA ALA A 203 -7.29 -9.03 14.75
C ALA A 203 -7.21 -9.80 13.42
N SER A 204 -8.33 -10.36 12.96
CA SER A 204 -8.45 -11.13 11.72
C SER A 204 -9.87 -11.05 11.17
N LEU A 205 -10.08 -11.48 9.92
CA LEU A 205 -11.40 -11.68 9.34
C LEU A 205 -11.83 -13.15 9.41
N ASP A 206 -11.88 -13.70 10.61
CA ASP A 206 -12.60 -14.95 10.85
C ASP A 206 -14.12 -14.74 10.70
N ALA A 207 -14.94 -15.76 10.97
CA ALA A 207 -16.39 -15.65 10.79
C ALA A 207 -17.02 -14.52 11.60
N ALA A 208 -16.52 -14.27 12.83
CA ALA A 208 -17.02 -13.20 13.71
C ALA A 208 -16.56 -11.83 13.20
N GLY A 209 -15.27 -11.67 12.91
CA GLY A 209 -14.70 -10.42 12.38
C GLY A 209 -15.32 -10.03 11.03
N LEU A 210 -15.56 -11.02 10.15
CA LEU A 210 -16.22 -10.78 8.87
C LEU A 210 -17.68 -10.31 9.06
N ALA A 211 -18.42 -10.90 9.98
CA ALA A 211 -19.78 -10.47 10.29
C ALA A 211 -19.84 -9.04 10.87
N GLU A 212 -18.86 -8.67 11.71
CA GLU A 212 -18.74 -7.33 12.27
C GLU A 212 -18.39 -6.30 11.19
N LEU A 213 -17.40 -6.61 10.33
CA LEU A 213 -17.03 -5.76 9.21
C LEU A 213 -18.20 -5.56 8.23
N THR A 214 -18.92 -6.64 7.93
CA THR A 214 -20.12 -6.58 7.06
C THR A 214 -21.18 -5.64 7.61
N ARG A 215 -21.45 -5.71 8.92
CA ARG A 215 -22.40 -4.82 9.60
C ARG A 215 -21.93 -3.37 9.52
N LEU A 216 -20.65 -3.11 9.89
CA LEU A 216 -20.10 -1.76 9.83
C LEU A 216 -20.19 -1.19 8.42
N ALA A 217 -19.80 -1.95 7.40
CA ALA A 217 -19.87 -1.50 6.01
C ALA A 217 -21.31 -1.16 5.58
N ALA A 218 -22.30 -1.94 6.01
CA ALA A 218 -23.70 -1.64 5.74
C ALA A 218 -24.18 -0.39 6.49
N ASP A 219 -23.76 -0.21 7.75
CA ASP A 219 -24.18 0.93 8.60
C ASP A 219 -23.64 2.27 8.10
N VAL A 220 -22.45 2.28 7.46
CA VAL A 220 -21.81 3.52 6.97
C VAL A 220 -21.94 3.72 5.45
N SER A 221 -22.55 2.77 4.73
CA SER A 221 -22.70 2.84 3.28
C SER A 221 -23.27 4.20 2.81
N PRO A 222 -22.72 4.83 1.75
CA PRO A 222 -21.71 4.35 0.81
C PRO A 222 -20.24 4.66 1.19
N ALA A 223 -19.97 5.07 2.42
CA ALA A 223 -18.62 5.43 2.86
C ALA A 223 -17.66 4.22 2.81
N PRO A 224 -16.40 4.39 2.36
CA PRO A 224 -15.42 3.32 2.36
C PRO A 224 -15.01 2.93 3.79
N VAL A 225 -14.58 1.67 3.95
CA VAL A 225 -14.09 1.15 5.22
C VAL A 225 -12.62 0.78 5.12
N VAL A 226 -11.82 1.16 6.12
CA VAL A 226 -10.44 0.69 6.30
C VAL A 226 -10.43 -0.35 7.41
N ALA A 227 -10.09 -1.60 7.08
CA ALA A 227 -9.96 -2.69 8.04
C ALA A 227 -8.51 -2.82 8.51
N LEU A 228 -8.25 -2.50 9.76
CA LEU A 228 -6.96 -2.68 10.44
C LEU A 228 -6.88 -4.09 11.00
N LEU A 229 -5.92 -4.90 10.52
CA LEU A 229 -5.77 -6.31 10.90
C LEU A 229 -4.35 -6.58 11.40
N ASP A 230 -4.20 -7.51 12.37
CA ASP A 230 -2.90 -7.81 12.97
C ASP A 230 -1.96 -8.56 12.01
N ALA A 231 -2.47 -9.51 11.24
CA ALA A 231 -1.72 -10.28 10.26
C ALA A 231 -2.65 -10.69 9.11
N PRO A 232 -2.97 -9.77 8.19
CA PRO A 232 -3.92 -10.05 7.12
C PRO A 232 -3.37 -11.11 6.18
N ARG A 233 -4.23 -12.03 5.79
CA ARG A 233 -3.94 -13.00 4.73
C ARG A 233 -4.58 -12.53 3.43
N SER A 234 -4.12 -13.04 2.30
CA SER A 234 -4.69 -12.71 0.98
C SER A 234 -6.21 -12.98 0.89
N LYS A 235 -6.71 -14.00 1.62
CA LYS A 235 -8.15 -14.27 1.76
C LYS A 235 -8.91 -13.14 2.48
N ASP A 236 -8.29 -12.53 3.49
CA ASP A 236 -8.90 -11.46 4.29
C ASP A 236 -9.03 -10.19 3.44
N ALA A 237 -8.00 -9.85 2.66
CA ALA A 237 -8.05 -8.75 1.69
C ALA A 237 -9.13 -8.98 0.62
N ARG A 238 -9.28 -10.22 0.14
CA ARG A 238 -10.34 -10.57 -0.81
C ARG A 238 -11.74 -10.37 -0.21
N HIS A 239 -11.98 -10.85 1.00
CA HIS A 239 -13.26 -10.69 1.69
C HIS A 239 -13.55 -9.21 1.97
N ALA A 240 -12.57 -8.45 2.47
CA ALA A 240 -12.74 -7.01 2.71
C ALA A 240 -13.16 -6.29 1.41
N ARG A 241 -12.49 -6.59 0.30
CA ARG A 241 -12.80 -5.97 -1.01
C ARG A 241 -14.23 -6.23 -1.46
N THR A 242 -14.78 -7.43 -1.24
CA THR A 242 -16.20 -7.71 -1.59
C THR A 242 -17.18 -6.88 -0.79
N LEU A 243 -16.76 -6.30 0.33
CA LEU A 243 -17.54 -5.42 1.18
C LEU A 243 -17.23 -3.93 0.95
N GLY A 244 -16.44 -3.59 -0.08
CA GLY A 244 -15.97 -2.22 -0.31
C GLY A 244 -14.98 -1.72 0.75
N ALA A 245 -14.31 -2.63 1.47
CA ALA A 245 -13.30 -2.31 2.46
C ALA A 245 -11.90 -2.57 1.93
N ALA A 246 -10.95 -1.70 2.32
CA ALA A 246 -9.52 -1.89 2.09
C ALA A 246 -8.84 -2.37 3.38
N VAL A 247 -7.79 -3.18 3.26
CA VAL A 247 -7.06 -3.72 4.41
C VAL A 247 -5.77 -2.95 4.63
N LEU A 248 -5.48 -2.63 5.89
CA LEU A 248 -4.18 -2.12 6.35
C LEU A 248 -3.69 -3.00 7.51
N ALA A 249 -2.48 -3.53 7.37
CA ALA A 249 -1.90 -4.39 8.41
C ALA A 249 -1.35 -3.56 9.58
N LYS A 250 -1.49 -4.08 10.78
CA LYS A 250 -0.80 -3.58 11.97
C LYS A 250 0.56 -4.30 12.13
N PRO A 251 1.65 -3.59 12.51
CA PRO A 251 1.68 -2.15 12.77
C PRO A 251 1.65 -1.33 11.47
N PHE A 252 0.95 -0.21 11.51
CA PHE A 252 0.85 0.74 10.41
C PHE A 252 1.38 2.12 10.83
N ARG A 253 1.62 2.97 9.86
CA ARG A 253 1.97 4.38 10.07
C ARG A 253 0.72 5.25 9.97
N VAL A 254 0.70 6.34 10.73
CA VAL A 254 -0.43 7.29 10.71
C VAL A 254 -0.67 7.86 9.31
N ASP A 255 0.40 8.18 8.58
CA ASP A 255 0.30 8.66 7.21
C ASP A 255 -0.33 7.62 6.28
N GLU A 256 0.00 6.34 6.40
CA GLU A 256 -0.61 5.25 5.61
C GLU A 256 -2.13 5.18 5.86
N LEU A 257 -2.56 5.27 7.11
CA LEU A 257 -3.98 5.31 7.45
C LEU A 257 -4.68 6.53 6.82
N LEU A 258 -4.11 7.72 7.00
CA LEU A 258 -4.69 8.95 6.48
C LEU A 258 -4.76 8.98 4.94
N TRP A 259 -3.82 8.33 4.26
CA TRP A 259 -3.86 8.19 2.79
C TRP A 259 -5.00 7.31 2.27
N MET A 260 -5.56 6.44 3.11
CA MET A 260 -6.70 5.60 2.77
C MET A 260 -8.05 6.27 3.02
N LEU A 261 -8.08 7.42 3.71
CA LEU A 261 -9.31 8.18 3.95
C LEU A 261 -9.61 9.13 2.79
N PRO A 262 -10.89 9.40 2.48
CA PRO A 262 -11.30 10.36 1.46
C PRO A 262 -10.80 11.77 1.78
N ARG A 263 -10.49 12.55 0.75
CA ARG A 263 -10.02 13.93 0.84
C ARG A 263 -11.09 14.92 0.45
#